data_311cc8a50ae8c5af24c0c9bf39de9158
#
_entry.id   311cc8a50ae8c5af24c0c9bf39de9158
#
_cell.length_a   1.000
_cell.length_b   1.000
_cell.length_c   1.000
_cell.angle_alpha   90.00
_cell.angle_beta   90.00
_cell.angle_gamma   90.00
#
_symmetry.space_group_name_H-M   'P 1'
#
loop_
_entity.id
_entity.type
_entity.pdbx_description
1 polymer ?
#
loop_
_entity_poly.entity_id
_entity_poly.type
_entity_poly.pdbx_seq_one_letter_code
_entity_poly.pdbx_strand_id
1 'polypeptide(L)'
;MKTSRHPIIKRTGILLVAMIHCVIALCAKPDIPNILSRLDKYVEDWEQYATRNDQALRQMEKSLATASPKRQVETYEKLVCEYSHVNVDSALRCIDGGRKLAREMGDSAYVQRFNILEYTVLPIYGLVKDAIDLYERLSVQNVYPANKELYFNAGDLIYKYAADFYRRPENKQLYADKSEQSVDSLLKYMDKSDPEYRFQLLNREFSRSSSTKALKDMEILLHTIPFESHLYARTAAIIGQTYLKDSYHIDQGIYYLALSAMSDIATGNRETTSLHRLGKLLYDRKDIERSYEYLTLSLAIAVQSGSRLRSIEIAEALPLVFATNQDMERTSARNMTIVVIALSILLIVSGVLMLFFERNRRRLARMKVRLQNSVTLKDQYIRKILSLCGVYLSALELSLIHISEPTRHLRIS
;
A
#
# COMPACT_ATOMS: atom_id res chain seq x y z
N MET A 1 26.34 -17.98 -56.85
CA MET A 1 25.75 -18.66 -55.68
C MET A 1 26.17 -17.93 -54.41
N LYS A 2 25.34 -17.07 -53.87
CA LYS A 2 25.56 -16.41 -52.55
C LYS A 2 24.50 -16.97 -51.60
N THR A 3 24.94 -17.77 -50.63
CA THR A 3 24.12 -18.46 -49.66
C THR A 3 23.69 -17.49 -48.58
N SER A 4 22.38 -17.27 -48.50
CA SER A 4 21.67 -16.56 -47.43
C SER A 4 21.70 -17.38 -46.14
N ARG A 5 22.58 -17.04 -45.19
CA ARG A 5 22.66 -17.66 -43.85
C ARG A 5 22.35 -16.71 -42.67
N HIS A 6 21.51 -15.68 -42.87
CA HIS A 6 21.39 -14.63 -41.81
C HIS A 6 20.05 -14.43 -41.07
N PRO A 7 18.91 -15.15 -41.30
CA PRO A 7 17.74 -14.92 -40.47
C PRO A 7 17.63 -15.78 -39.20
N ILE A 8 18.26 -16.96 -39.16
CA ILE A 8 18.12 -17.91 -38.03
C ILE A 8 18.95 -17.45 -36.83
N ILE A 9 20.17 -16.95 -37.06
CA ILE A 9 21.07 -16.48 -35.98
C ILE A 9 20.53 -15.23 -35.26
N LYS A 10 19.83 -14.33 -35.97
CA LYS A 10 19.18 -13.17 -35.33
C LYS A 10 17.98 -13.56 -34.46
N ARG A 11 17.18 -14.55 -34.84
CA ARG A 11 16.03 -15.03 -34.05
C ARG A 11 16.46 -15.78 -32.81
N THR A 12 17.50 -16.62 -32.90
CA THR A 12 18.05 -17.30 -31.70
C THR A 12 18.73 -16.35 -30.72
N GLY A 13 19.40 -15.30 -31.22
CA GLY A 13 19.98 -14.25 -30.36
C GLY A 13 18.93 -13.45 -29.62
N ILE A 14 17.81 -13.08 -30.24
CA ILE A 14 16.70 -12.35 -29.60
C ILE A 14 16.00 -13.23 -28.55
N LEU A 15 15.79 -14.51 -28.85
CA LEU A 15 15.22 -15.48 -27.88
C LEU A 15 16.15 -15.72 -26.69
N LEU A 16 17.46 -15.76 -26.89
CA LEU A 16 18.45 -15.94 -25.82
C LEU A 16 18.51 -14.66 -24.94
N VAL A 17 18.49 -13.49 -25.54
CA VAL A 17 18.46 -12.22 -24.80
C VAL A 17 17.14 -12.06 -24.04
N ALA A 18 16.01 -12.45 -24.60
CA ALA A 18 14.72 -12.47 -23.92
C ALA A 18 14.69 -13.47 -22.77
N MET A 19 15.27 -14.67 -22.95
CA MET A 19 15.41 -15.65 -21.86
C MET A 19 16.36 -15.17 -20.76
N ILE A 20 17.47 -14.52 -21.09
CA ILE A 20 18.40 -13.95 -20.11
C ILE A 20 17.73 -12.80 -19.34
N HIS A 21 16.95 -11.94 -20.00
CA HIS A 21 16.17 -10.90 -19.33
C HIS A 21 15.08 -11.47 -18.42
N CYS A 22 14.40 -12.54 -18.83
CA CYS A 22 13.45 -13.26 -17.98
C CYS A 22 14.13 -13.90 -16.74
N VAL A 23 15.31 -14.48 -16.91
CA VAL A 23 16.06 -15.09 -15.80
C VAL A 23 16.63 -14.03 -14.86
N ILE A 24 17.07 -12.88 -15.35
CA ILE A 24 17.55 -11.76 -14.53
C ILE A 24 16.37 -11.12 -13.79
N ALA A 25 15.20 -11.01 -14.41
CA ALA A 25 13.99 -10.50 -13.74
C ALA A 25 13.49 -11.45 -12.62
N LEU A 26 13.66 -12.76 -12.80
CA LEU A 26 13.33 -13.77 -11.77
C LEU A 26 14.32 -13.81 -10.59
N CYS A 27 15.54 -13.28 -10.75
CA CYS A 27 16.56 -13.23 -9.69
C CYS A 27 16.69 -11.87 -9.00
N ALA A 28 16.00 -10.83 -9.49
CA ALA A 28 16.00 -9.52 -8.85
C ALA A 28 15.18 -9.59 -7.55
N LYS A 29 15.74 -9.15 -6.42
CA LYS A 29 14.97 -8.96 -5.19
C LYS A 29 13.80 -8.02 -5.50
N PRO A 30 12.57 -8.36 -5.04
CA PRO A 30 11.43 -7.49 -5.25
C PRO A 30 11.65 -6.13 -4.59
N ASP A 31 11.30 -5.07 -5.31
CA ASP A 31 11.33 -3.70 -4.78
C ASP A 31 10.07 -3.49 -3.91
N ILE A 32 10.22 -3.77 -2.60
CA ILE A 32 9.12 -3.72 -1.64
C ILE A 32 8.56 -2.29 -1.48
N PRO A 33 9.39 -1.23 -1.33
CA PRO A 33 8.86 0.13 -1.28
C PRO A 33 8.00 0.48 -2.50
N ASN A 34 8.40 0.09 -3.70
CA ASN A 34 7.66 0.37 -4.93
C ASN A 34 6.33 -0.37 -4.98
N ILE A 35 6.32 -1.70 -4.70
CA ILE A 35 5.08 -2.48 -4.77
C ILE A 35 4.07 -2.02 -3.72
N LEU A 36 4.51 -1.68 -2.50
CA LEU A 36 3.63 -1.15 -1.46
C LEU A 36 3.10 0.24 -1.83
N SER A 37 3.93 1.15 -2.37
CA SER A 37 3.45 2.45 -2.85
C SER A 37 2.45 2.34 -4.00
N ARG A 38 2.54 1.30 -4.83
CA ARG A 38 1.52 1.00 -5.84
C ARG A 38 0.24 0.51 -5.19
N LEU A 39 0.33 -0.36 -4.19
CA LEU A 39 -0.84 -0.85 -3.45
C LEU A 39 -1.54 0.29 -2.70
N ASP A 40 -0.79 1.21 -2.07
CA ASP A 40 -1.37 2.38 -1.38
C ASP A 40 -2.35 3.14 -2.29
N LYS A 41 -2.02 3.33 -3.57
CA LYS A 41 -2.91 3.99 -4.54
C LYS A 41 -4.20 3.20 -4.81
N TYR A 42 -4.12 1.86 -4.87
CA TYR A 42 -5.32 1.03 -5.00
C TYR A 42 -6.17 1.09 -3.74
N VAL A 43 -5.55 1.16 -2.57
CA VAL A 43 -6.22 1.31 -1.27
C VAL A 43 -6.92 2.67 -1.17
N GLU A 44 -6.27 3.76 -1.58
CA GLU A 44 -6.86 5.10 -1.64
C GLU A 44 -8.07 5.15 -2.59
N ASP A 45 -7.98 4.50 -3.75
CA ASP A 45 -8.99 4.53 -4.81
C ASP A 45 -10.02 3.38 -4.72
N TRP A 46 -10.01 2.55 -3.65
CA TRP A 46 -10.81 1.32 -3.58
C TRP A 46 -12.31 1.55 -3.81
N GLU A 47 -12.86 2.66 -3.29
CA GLU A 47 -14.28 2.99 -3.45
C GLU A 47 -14.67 3.20 -4.92
N GLN A 48 -13.77 3.75 -5.73
CA GLN A 48 -14.00 3.93 -7.15
C GLN A 48 -14.11 2.58 -7.88
N TYR A 49 -13.21 1.63 -7.56
CA TYR A 49 -13.26 0.28 -8.11
C TYR A 49 -14.52 -0.48 -7.64
N ALA A 50 -14.87 -0.40 -6.36
CA ALA A 50 -16.08 -1.01 -5.81
C ALA A 50 -17.33 -0.44 -6.47
N THR A 51 -17.43 0.89 -6.65
CA THR A 51 -18.56 1.55 -7.30
C THR A 51 -18.70 1.11 -8.75
N ARG A 52 -17.60 0.99 -9.51
CA ARG A 52 -17.61 0.50 -10.89
C ARG A 52 -18.20 -0.92 -10.96
N ASN A 53 -17.76 -1.81 -10.07
CA ASN A 53 -18.27 -3.18 -10.00
C ASN A 53 -19.73 -3.22 -9.60
N ASP A 54 -20.15 -2.48 -8.57
CA ASP A 54 -21.55 -2.39 -8.14
C ASP A 54 -22.48 -1.90 -9.27
N GLN A 55 -22.00 -0.96 -10.11
CA GLN A 55 -22.75 -0.51 -11.29
C GLN A 55 -22.89 -1.61 -12.34
N ALA A 56 -21.83 -2.39 -12.60
CA ALA A 56 -21.89 -3.52 -13.52
C ALA A 56 -22.88 -4.61 -13.05
N LEU A 57 -22.86 -4.93 -11.74
CA LEU A 57 -23.80 -5.87 -11.14
C LEU A 57 -25.25 -5.40 -11.23
N ARG A 58 -25.53 -4.14 -10.91
CA ARG A 58 -26.88 -3.55 -11.08
C ARG A 58 -27.35 -3.57 -12.54
N GLN A 59 -26.46 -3.39 -13.48
CA GLN A 59 -26.78 -3.48 -14.91
C GLN A 59 -27.13 -4.93 -15.30
N MET A 60 -26.41 -5.90 -14.76
CA MET A 60 -26.71 -7.33 -14.94
C MET A 60 -28.08 -7.69 -14.33
N GLU A 61 -28.39 -7.21 -13.11
CA GLU A 61 -29.73 -7.39 -12.50
C GLU A 61 -30.84 -6.81 -13.36
N LYS A 62 -30.67 -5.60 -13.90
CA LYS A 62 -31.67 -4.99 -14.80
C LYS A 62 -31.93 -5.83 -16.05
N SER A 63 -30.95 -6.57 -16.54
CA SER A 63 -31.11 -7.44 -17.71
C SER A 63 -32.05 -8.62 -17.43
N LEU A 64 -32.29 -9.00 -16.18
CA LEU A 64 -33.24 -10.06 -15.79
C LEU A 64 -34.68 -9.73 -16.27
N ALA A 65 -35.08 -8.44 -16.20
CA ALA A 65 -36.46 -8.05 -16.52
C ALA A 65 -36.88 -8.33 -17.98
N THR A 66 -35.91 -8.37 -18.89
CA THR A 66 -36.14 -8.51 -20.36
C THR A 66 -35.67 -9.84 -20.93
N ALA A 67 -34.99 -10.65 -20.13
CA ALA A 67 -34.39 -11.91 -20.61
C ALA A 67 -35.44 -13.03 -20.62
N SER A 68 -35.24 -14.02 -21.51
CA SER A 68 -36.02 -15.26 -21.49
C SER A 68 -35.76 -16.06 -20.20
N PRO A 69 -36.68 -16.91 -19.75
CA PRO A 69 -36.56 -17.69 -18.49
C PRO A 69 -35.21 -18.43 -18.40
N LYS A 70 -34.78 -19.07 -19.48
CA LYS A 70 -33.49 -19.75 -19.53
C LYS A 70 -32.29 -18.78 -19.29
N ARG A 71 -32.30 -17.61 -19.96
CA ARG A 71 -31.28 -16.59 -19.75
C ARG A 71 -31.34 -15.96 -18.35
N GLN A 72 -32.55 -15.83 -17.80
CA GLN A 72 -32.69 -15.34 -16.41
C GLN A 72 -32.00 -16.28 -15.42
N VAL A 73 -32.24 -17.61 -15.53
CA VAL A 73 -31.60 -18.61 -14.67
C VAL A 73 -30.07 -18.55 -14.78
N GLU A 74 -29.53 -18.47 -16.00
CA GLU A 74 -28.09 -18.33 -16.26
C GLU A 74 -27.54 -16.99 -15.70
N THR A 75 -28.32 -15.92 -15.75
CA THR A 75 -27.95 -14.62 -15.19
C THR A 75 -27.98 -14.64 -13.66
N TYR A 76 -28.96 -15.28 -13.05
CA TYR A 76 -28.98 -15.50 -11.60
C TYR A 76 -27.75 -16.26 -11.13
N GLU A 77 -27.35 -17.32 -11.83
CA GLU A 77 -26.14 -18.06 -11.50
C GLU A 77 -24.89 -17.17 -11.55
N LYS A 78 -24.73 -16.39 -12.61
CA LYS A 78 -23.60 -15.43 -12.71
C LYS A 78 -23.62 -14.40 -11.59
N LEU A 79 -24.79 -13.84 -11.28
CA LEU A 79 -24.97 -12.91 -10.18
C LEU A 79 -24.60 -13.52 -8.82
N VAL A 80 -24.94 -14.81 -8.60
CA VAL A 80 -24.51 -15.51 -7.37
C VAL A 80 -22.99 -15.59 -7.30
N CYS A 81 -22.34 -15.98 -8.38
CA CYS A 81 -20.86 -16.06 -8.42
C CYS A 81 -20.20 -14.73 -8.11
N GLU A 82 -20.67 -13.65 -8.72
CA GLU A 82 -20.13 -12.31 -8.52
C GLU A 82 -20.45 -11.77 -7.10
N TYR A 83 -21.74 -11.85 -6.69
CA TYR A 83 -22.15 -11.37 -5.36
C TYR A 83 -21.54 -12.15 -4.21
N SER A 84 -21.17 -13.41 -4.37
CA SER A 84 -20.53 -14.19 -3.30
C SER A 84 -19.24 -13.53 -2.79
N HIS A 85 -18.57 -12.77 -3.64
CA HIS A 85 -17.34 -12.01 -3.32
C HIS A 85 -17.57 -10.53 -3.02
N VAL A 86 -18.82 -10.03 -3.16
CA VAL A 86 -19.16 -8.61 -3.02
C VAL A 86 -20.14 -8.35 -1.90
N ASN A 87 -21.23 -9.14 -1.85
CA ASN A 87 -22.30 -8.98 -0.86
C ASN A 87 -23.07 -10.28 -0.70
N VAL A 88 -22.84 -10.96 0.42
CA VAL A 88 -23.42 -12.28 0.71
C VAL A 88 -24.97 -12.28 0.70
N ASP A 89 -25.61 -11.23 1.24
CA ASP A 89 -27.07 -11.15 1.25
C ASP A 89 -27.66 -11.04 -0.17
N SER A 90 -26.96 -10.34 -1.06
CA SER A 90 -27.35 -10.25 -2.47
C SER A 90 -27.16 -11.59 -3.19
N ALA A 91 -26.10 -12.32 -2.90
CA ALA A 91 -25.90 -13.67 -3.43
C ALA A 91 -27.03 -14.60 -3.00
N LEU A 92 -27.42 -14.59 -1.73
CA LEU A 92 -28.55 -15.41 -1.21
C LEU A 92 -29.89 -15.04 -1.87
N ARG A 93 -30.16 -13.72 -2.07
CA ARG A 93 -31.37 -13.30 -2.82
C ARG A 93 -31.36 -13.81 -4.26
N CYS A 94 -30.20 -13.77 -4.94
CA CYS A 94 -30.08 -14.30 -6.30
C CYS A 94 -30.29 -15.83 -6.34
N ILE A 95 -29.78 -16.55 -5.33
CA ILE A 95 -30.01 -18.00 -5.19
C ILE A 95 -31.53 -18.30 -5.09
N ASP A 96 -32.25 -17.58 -4.22
CA ASP A 96 -33.67 -17.79 -4.03
C ASP A 96 -34.47 -17.45 -5.29
N GLY A 97 -34.11 -16.34 -5.97
CA GLY A 97 -34.74 -15.94 -7.23
C GLY A 97 -34.54 -16.99 -8.34
N GLY A 98 -33.28 -17.41 -8.54
CA GLY A 98 -32.93 -18.41 -9.53
C GLY A 98 -33.53 -19.77 -9.23
N ARG A 99 -33.55 -20.20 -7.97
CA ARG A 99 -34.15 -21.45 -7.51
C ARG A 99 -35.68 -21.48 -7.74
N LYS A 100 -36.33 -20.36 -7.43
CA LYS A 100 -37.78 -20.21 -7.68
C LYS A 100 -38.08 -20.34 -9.18
N LEU A 101 -37.36 -19.60 -10.00
CA LEU A 101 -37.55 -19.66 -11.45
C LEU A 101 -37.25 -21.05 -12.03
N ALA A 102 -36.21 -21.73 -11.56
CA ALA A 102 -35.88 -23.08 -11.98
C ALA A 102 -37.01 -24.09 -11.63
N ARG A 103 -37.69 -23.93 -10.49
CA ARG A 103 -38.87 -24.72 -10.12
C ARG A 103 -40.04 -24.43 -11.04
N GLU A 104 -40.32 -23.18 -11.36
CA GLU A 104 -41.39 -22.77 -12.29
C GLU A 104 -41.14 -23.32 -13.71
N MET A 105 -39.87 -23.46 -14.13
CA MET A 105 -39.49 -24.10 -15.38
C MET A 105 -39.51 -25.62 -15.35
N GLY A 106 -39.68 -26.24 -14.18
CA GLY A 106 -39.60 -27.69 -14.01
C GLY A 106 -38.18 -28.25 -14.15
N ASP A 107 -37.13 -27.41 -14.07
CA ASP A 107 -35.72 -27.80 -14.24
C ASP A 107 -35.09 -28.20 -12.91
N SER A 108 -35.16 -29.49 -12.58
CA SER A 108 -34.62 -30.02 -11.34
C SER A 108 -33.07 -29.95 -11.28
N ALA A 109 -32.37 -29.92 -12.43
CA ALA A 109 -30.94 -29.80 -12.46
C ALA A 109 -30.51 -28.38 -12.04
N TYR A 110 -31.19 -27.33 -12.50
CA TYR A 110 -30.94 -25.97 -12.04
C TYR A 110 -31.39 -25.75 -10.58
N VAL A 111 -32.46 -26.37 -10.11
CA VAL A 111 -32.82 -26.32 -8.68
C VAL A 111 -31.70 -26.88 -7.82
N GLN A 112 -31.13 -28.03 -8.19
CA GLN A 112 -29.99 -28.60 -7.50
C GLN A 112 -28.76 -27.71 -7.58
N ARG A 113 -28.53 -27.07 -8.74
CA ARG A 113 -27.39 -26.16 -8.95
C ARG A 113 -27.44 -24.98 -7.98
N PHE A 114 -28.60 -24.33 -7.81
CA PHE A 114 -28.77 -23.27 -6.83
C PHE A 114 -28.64 -23.75 -5.38
N ASN A 115 -29.06 -24.97 -5.06
CA ASN A 115 -28.79 -25.54 -3.75
C ASN A 115 -27.29 -25.69 -3.49
N ILE A 116 -26.50 -26.18 -4.47
CA ILE A 116 -25.06 -26.31 -4.34
C ILE A 116 -24.38 -24.94 -4.23
N LEU A 117 -24.84 -23.94 -4.98
CA LEU A 117 -24.33 -22.55 -4.85
C LEU A 117 -24.59 -21.99 -3.45
N GLU A 118 -25.76 -22.27 -2.85
CA GLU A 118 -26.03 -21.87 -1.46
C GLU A 118 -24.98 -22.46 -0.50
N TYR A 119 -24.61 -23.74 -0.68
CA TYR A 119 -23.60 -24.37 0.17
C TYR A 119 -22.24 -23.66 0.10
N THR A 120 -21.91 -23.02 -1.02
CA THR A 120 -20.67 -22.23 -1.16
C THR A 120 -20.73 -20.86 -0.49
N VAL A 121 -21.92 -20.26 -0.40
CA VAL A 121 -22.12 -18.93 0.19
C VAL A 121 -22.22 -18.97 1.71
N LEU A 122 -22.84 -20.01 2.27
CA LEU A 122 -23.04 -20.16 3.72
C LEU A 122 -21.75 -20.06 4.55
N PRO A 123 -20.62 -20.67 4.18
CA PRO A 123 -19.37 -20.57 4.94
C PRO A 123 -18.83 -19.12 5.00
N ILE A 124 -19.00 -18.35 3.93
CA ILE A 124 -18.58 -16.94 3.87
C ILE A 124 -19.38 -16.12 4.88
N TYR A 125 -20.67 -16.43 5.00
CA TYR A 125 -21.56 -15.81 6.00
C TYR A 125 -21.25 -16.26 7.44
N GLY A 126 -20.41 -17.30 7.63
CA GLY A 126 -20.05 -17.86 8.93
C GLY A 126 -20.87 -19.09 9.35
N LEU A 127 -21.76 -19.59 8.50
CA LEU A 127 -22.59 -20.79 8.72
C LEU A 127 -21.86 -22.05 8.20
N VAL A 128 -20.62 -22.24 8.68
CA VAL A 128 -19.74 -23.33 8.21
C VAL A 128 -20.33 -24.69 8.49
N LYS A 129 -20.92 -24.91 9.69
CA LYS A 129 -21.50 -26.19 10.06
C LYS A 129 -22.71 -26.53 9.21
N ASP A 130 -23.59 -25.55 8.95
CA ASP A 130 -24.77 -25.74 8.11
C ASP A 130 -24.40 -26.10 6.67
N ALA A 131 -23.35 -25.44 6.13
CA ALA A 131 -22.82 -25.74 4.81
C ALA A 131 -22.30 -27.20 4.72
N ILE A 132 -21.55 -27.66 5.73
CA ILE A 132 -21.06 -29.03 5.78
C ILE A 132 -22.24 -30.01 5.81
N ASP A 133 -23.21 -29.78 6.68
CA ASP A 133 -24.35 -30.69 6.85
C ASP A 133 -25.22 -30.78 5.56
N LEU A 134 -25.41 -29.64 4.88
CA LEU A 134 -26.16 -29.61 3.62
C LEU A 134 -25.41 -30.31 2.49
N TYR A 135 -24.11 -30.06 2.40
CA TYR A 135 -23.24 -30.67 1.39
C TYR A 135 -23.16 -32.18 1.56
N GLU A 136 -22.93 -32.67 2.80
CA GLU A 136 -22.76 -34.11 3.09
C GLU A 136 -24.06 -34.89 3.00
N ARG A 137 -25.25 -34.25 3.12
CA ARG A 137 -26.56 -34.86 2.86
C ARG A 137 -26.80 -35.17 1.39
N LEU A 138 -26.15 -34.40 0.48
CA LEU A 138 -26.30 -34.61 -0.95
C LEU A 138 -25.32 -35.70 -1.40
N SER A 139 -25.78 -36.94 -1.53
CA SER A 139 -24.96 -38.01 -2.08
C SER A 139 -24.48 -37.69 -3.51
N VAL A 140 -23.23 -37.92 -3.80
CA VAL A 140 -22.60 -37.74 -5.13
C VAL A 140 -23.35 -38.49 -6.25
N GLN A 141 -23.99 -39.62 -5.90
CA GLN A 141 -24.78 -40.43 -6.85
C GLN A 141 -26.04 -39.70 -7.30
N ASN A 142 -26.58 -38.83 -6.46
CA ASN A 142 -27.80 -38.03 -6.72
C ASN A 142 -27.48 -36.67 -7.35
N VAL A 143 -26.19 -36.37 -7.63
CA VAL A 143 -25.77 -35.11 -8.30
C VAL A 143 -25.92 -35.30 -9.81
N TYR A 144 -26.70 -34.40 -10.44
CA TYR A 144 -26.78 -34.37 -11.90
C TYR A 144 -25.42 -34.25 -12.56
N PRO A 145 -25.16 -34.95 -13.67
CA PRO A 145 -23.84 -34.91 -14.35
C PRO A 145 -23.35 -33.49 -14.62
N ALA A 146 -24.24 -32.59 -15.03
CA ALA A 146 -23.90 -31.17 -15.31
C ALA A 146 -23.49 -30.37 -14.05
N ASN A 147 -23.78 -30.87 -12.85
CA ASN A 147 -23.49 -30.19 -11.59
C ASN A 147 -22.31 -30.79 -10.83
N LYS A 148 -21.67 -31.86 -11.34
CA LYS A 148 -20.60 -32.56 -10.61
C LYS A 148 -19.39 -31.70 -10.39
N GLU A 149 -18.99 -30.91 -11.38
CA GLU A 149 -17.90 -29.96 -11.25
C GLU A 149 -18.19 -28.96 -10.13
N LEU A 150 -19.36 -28.29 -10.19
CA LEU A 150 -19.78 -27.34 -9.15
C LEU A 150 -19.86 -27.99 -7.76
N TYR A 151 -20.37 -29.24 -7.68
CA TYR A 151 -20.47 -29.95 -6.41
C TYR A 151 -19.10 -30.20 -5.77
N PHE A 152 -18.12 -30.67 -6.52
CA PHE A 152 -16.78 -30.91 -5.98
C PHE A 152 -16.02 -29.61 -5.69
N ASN A 153 -16.24 -28.56 -6.49
CA ASN A 153 -15.74 -27.22 -6.18
C ASN A 153 -16.35 -26.66 -4.88
N ALA A 154 -17.63 -26.88 -4.65
CA ALA A 154 -18.28 -26.53 -3.39
C ALA A 154 -17.68 -27.27 -2.20
N GLY A 155 -17.41 -28.59 -2.35
CA GLY A 155 -16.74 -29.38 -1.32
C GLY A 155 -15.35 -28.85 -0.95
N ASP A 156 -14.54 -28.51 -1.94
CA ASP A 156 -13.23 -27.88 -1.71
C ASP A 156 -13.36 -26.58 -0.91
N LEU A 157 -14.25 -25.67 -1.33
CA LEU A 157 -14.44 -24.39 -0.68
C LEU A 157 -14.96 -24.55 0.77
N ILE A 158 -16.00 -25.37 0.98
CA ILE A 158 -16.60 -25.60 2.29
C ILE A 158 -15.58 -26.14 3.27
N TYR A 159 -14.79 -27.13 2.85
CA TYR A 159 -13.81 -27.75 3.71
C TYR A 159 -12.57 -26.85 3.96
N LYS A 160 -12.19 -25.98 3.03
CA LYS A 160 -11.20 -24.93 3.28
C LYS A 160 -11.66 -23.95 4.35
N TYR A 161 -12.90 -23.47 4.23
CA TYR A 161 -13.50 -22.60 5.27
C TYR A 161 -13.60 -23.32 6.62
N ALA A 162 -13.93 -24.62 6.63
CA ALA A 162 -13.97 -25.42 7.86
C ALA A 162 -12.57 -25.57 8.48
N ALA A 163 -11.54 -25.82 7.69
CA ALA A 163 -10.17 -25.91 8.16
C ALA A 163 -9.66 -24.58 8.75
N ASP A 164 -10.09 -23.45 8.21
CA ASP A 164 -9.78 -22.11 8.76
C ASP A 164 -10.59 -21.81 10.03
N PHE A 165 -11.85 -22.23 10.07
CA PHE A 165 -12.79 -21.96 11.18
C PHE A 165 -12.44 -22.75 12.44
N TYR A 166 -12.14 -24.06 12.31
CA TYR A 166 -11.84 -24.93 13.45
C TYR A 166 -10.40 -24.79 13.90
N ARG A 167 -10.18 -24.35 15.15
CA ARG A 167 -8.84 -24.10 15.72
C ARG A 167 -8.12 -25.36 16.19
N ARG A 168 -8.85 -26.48 16.45
CA ARG A 168 -8.26 -27.75 16.88
C ARG A 168 -7.48 -28.40 15.73
N PRO A 169 -6.20 -28.78 15.95
CA PRO A 169 -5.35 -29.33 14.89
C PRO A 169 -5.96 -30.53 14.19
N GLU A 170 -6.65 -31.43 14.93
CA GLU A 170 -7.26 -32.64 14.37
C GLU A 170 -8.38 -32.29 13.39
N ASN A 171 -9.22 -31.32 13.74
CA ASN A 171 -10.31 -30.88 12.87
C ASN A 171 -9.77 -30.13 11.65
N LYS A 172 -8.75 -29.30 11.86
CA LYS A 172 -8.09 -28.59 10.77
C LYS A 172 -7.52 -29.58 9.73
N GLN A 173 -6.82 -30.62 10.18
CA GLN A 173 -6.27 -31.65 9.30
C GLN A 173 -7.39 -32.44 8.61
N LEU A 174 -8.42 -32.85 9.35
CA LEU A 174 -9.56 -33.59 8.80
C LEU A 174 -10.20 -32.85 7.62
N TYR A 175 -10.46 -31.54 7.78
CA TYR A 175 -11.10 -30.75 6.73
C TYR A 175 -10.14 -30.39 5.59
N ALA A 176 -8.85 -30.24 5.87
CA ALA A 176 -7.83 -30.12 4.82
C ALA A 176 -7.78 -31.37 3.94
N ASP A 177 -7.81 -32.57 4.53
CA ASP A 177 -7.84 -33.84 3.80
C ASP A 177 -9.11 -33.99 2.96
N LYS A 178 -10.29 -33.59 3.50
CA LYS A 178 -11.55 -33.60 2.76
C LYS A 178 -11.55 -32.61 1.59
N SER A 179 -10.95 -31.41 1.77
CA SER A 179 -10.77 -30.45 0.69
C SER A 179 -9.92 -31.06 -0.42
N GLU A 180 -8.78 -31.68 -0.09
CA GLU A 180 -7.91 -32.32 -1.06
C GLU A 180 -8.61 -33.44 -1.85
N GLN A 181 -9.42 -34.29 -1.19
CA GLN A 181 -10.24 -35.31 -1.84
C GLN A 181 -11.28 -34.71 -2.80
N SER A 182 -11.83 -33.56 -2.42
CA SER A 182 -12.77 -32.80 -3.28
C SER A 182 -12.07 -32.28 -4.53
N VAL A 183 -10.85 -31.73 -4.41
CA VAL A 183 -10.03 -31.28 -5.55
C VAL A 183 -9.64 -32.46 -6.46
N ASP A 184 -9.27 -33.63 -5.90
CA ASP A 184 -9.00 -34.83 -6.70
C ASP A 184 -10.18 -35.28 -7.55
N SER A 185 -11.39 -35.07 -7.03
CA SER A 185 -12.62 -35.37 -7.73
C SER A 185 -13.00 -34.27 -8.74
N LEU A 186 -12.83 -32.99 -8.37
CA LEU A 186 -13.06 -31.82 -9.19
C LEU A 186 -12.28 -31.91 -10.52
N LEU A 187 -10.99 -32.20 -10.44
CA LEU A 187 -10.10 -32.30 -11.60
C LEU A 187 -10.52 -33.34 -12.65
N LYS A 188 -11.41 -34.28 -12.30
CA LYS A 188 -11.95 -35.27 -13.25
C LYS A 188 -13.06 -34.68 -14.14
N TYR A 189 -13.70 -33.58 -13.71
CA TYR A 189 -14.84 -32.97 -14.37
C TYR A 189 -14.52 -31.64 -15.02
N MET A 190 -13.40 -31.00 -14.67
CA MET A 190 -12.95 -29.74 -15.26
C MET A 190 -12.42 -29.90 -16.69
N ASP A 191 -12.60 -28.87 -17.50
CA ASP A 191 -11.91 -28.76 -18.80
C ASP A 191 -10.42 -28.51 -18.60
N LYS A 192 -9.60 -29.39 -19.16
CA LYS A 192 -8.13 -29.34 -19.04
C LYS A 192 -7.51 -28.14 -19.75
N SER A 193 -8.24 -27.48 -20.66
CA SER A 193 -7.82 -26.24 -21.33
C SER A 193 -8.07 -24.99 -20.51
N ASP A 194 -8.89 -25.09 -19.45
CA ASP A 194 -9.20 -23.97 -18.56
C ASP A 194 -7.99 -23.60 -17.68
N PRO A 195 -7.58 -22.33 -17.60
CA PRO A 195 -6.57 -21.87 -16.63
C PRO A 195 -6.88 -22.26 -15.18
N GLU A 196 -8.16 -22.32 -14.79
CA GLU A 196 -8.60 -22.78 -13.46
C GLU A 196 -8.21 -24.24 -13.21
N TYR A 197 -8.33 -25.12 -14.21
CA TYR A 197 -7.84 -26.50 -14.08
C TYR A 197 -6.36 -26.56 -13.73
N ARG A 198 -5.55 -25.78 -14.44
CA ARG A 198 -4.11 -25.73 -14.21
C ARG A 198 -3.78 -25.18 -12.82
N PHE A 199 -4.49 -24.15 -12.39
CA PHE A 199 -4.38 -23.60 -11.03
C PHE A 199 -4.68 -24.66 -9.98
N GLN A 200 -5.81 -25.35 -10.08
CA GLN A 200 -6.23 -26.39 -9.12
C GLN A 200 -5.23 -27.55 -9.07
N LEU A 201 -4.72 -27.98 -10.22
CA LEU A 201 -3.70 -29.02 -10.32
C LEU A 201 -2.41 -28.62 -9.58
N LEU A 202 -1.88 -27.43 -9.88
CA LEU A 202 -0.65 -26.92 -9.25
C LEU A 202 -0.81 -26.68 -7.76
N ASN A 203 -1.96 -26.12 -7.33
CA ASN A 203 -2.27 -25.91 -5.93
C ASN A 203 -2.30 -27.23 -5.14
N ARG A 204 -2.90 -28.28 -5.71
CA ARG A 204 -2.90 -29.62 -5.14
C ARG A 204 -1.49 -30.21 -5.05
N GLU A 205 -0.70 -30.14 -6.12
CA GLU A 205 0.69 -30.62 -6.13
C GLU A 205 1.51 -29.91 -5.06
N PHE A 206 1.29 -28.63 -4.90
CA PHE A 206 1.96 -27.81 -3.90
C PHE A 206 1.57 -28.21 -2.47
N SER A 207 0.30 -28.45 -2.20
CA SER A 207 -0.19 -28.89 -0.88
C SER A 207 0.45 -30.22 -0.46
N ARG A 208 0.68 -31.14 -1.41
CA ARG A 208 1.23 -32.47 -1.14
C ARG A 208 2.73 -32.51 -0.96
N SER A 209 3.48 -31.73 -1.71
CA SER A 209 4.94 -31.91 -1.81
C SER A 209 5.77 -30.68 -1.49
N SER A 210 5.14 -29.51 -1.27
CA SER A 210 5.83 -28.20 -1.16
C SER A 210 6.88 -27.99 -2.26
N SER A 211 6.58 -28.50 -3.46
CA SER A 211 7.49 -28.58 -4.59
C SER A 211 7.89 -27.20 -5.11
N THR A 212 9.19 -26.91 -5.10
CA THR A 212 9.73 -25.68 -5.75
C THR A 212 9.41 -25.62 -7.24
N LYS A 213 9.22 -26.78 -7.90
CA LYS A 213 8.79 -26.84 -9.30
C LYS A 213 7.35 -26.35 -9.44
N ALA A 214 6.42 -26.85 -8.61
CA ALA A 214 5.01 -26.44 -8.64
C ALA A 214 4.87 -24.94 -8.36
N LEU A 215 5.70 -24.38 -7.48
CA LEU A 215 5.75 -22.94 -7.22
C LEU A 215 6.16 -22.14 -8.48
N LYS A 216 7.22 -22.53 -9.16
CA LYS A 216 7.67 -21.91 -10.41
C LYS A 216 6.62 -22.03 -11.53
N ASP A 217 5.98 -23.19 -11.64
CA ASP A 217 4.92 -23.41 -12.63
C ASP A 217 3.68 -22.54 -12.31
N MET A 218 3.41 -22.26 -11.00
CA MET A 218 2.38 -21.32 -10.57
C MET A 218 2.74 -19.87 -10.93
N GLU A 219 4.00 -19.46 -10.78
CA GLU A 219 4.48 -18.14 -11.21
C GLU A 219 4.35 -17.97 -12.74
N ILE A 220 4.69 -19.01 -13.50
CA ILE A 220 4.48 -19.00 -14.96
C ILE A 220 3.00 -18.87 -15.30
N LEU A 221 2.12 -19.61 -14.61
CA LEU A 221 0.68 -19.49 -14.79
C LEU A 221 0.18 -18.07 -14.52
N LEU A 222 0.65 -17.44 -13.44
CA LEU A 222 0.28 -16.07 -13.07
C LEU A 222 0.52 -15.07 -14.22
N HIS A 223 1.61 -15.22 -14.95
CA HIS A 223 1.92 -14.37 -16.11
C HIS A 223 1.00 -14.58 -17.31
N THR A 224 0.24 -15.67 -17.36
CA THR A 224 -0.73 -15.96 -18.45
C THR A 224 -2.15 -15.51 -18.12
N ILE A 225 -2.44 -15.18 -16.85
CA ILE A 225 -3.77 -14.78 -16.35
C ILE A 225 -3.89 -13.25 -16.41
N PRO A 226 -5.02 -12.69 -16.86
CA PRO A 226 -5.26 -11.25 -16.80
C PRO A 226 -5.18 -10.73 -15.36
N PHE A 227 -4.53 -9.60 -15.17
CA PHE A 227 -4.36 -8.98 -13.84
C PHE A 227 -5.72 -8.67 -13.17
N GLU A 228 -6.66 -8.11 -13.90
CA GLU A 228 -8.03 -7.85 -13.42
C GLU A 228 -8.87 -9.13 -13.48
N SER A 229 -8.52 -10.14 -12.68
CA SER A 229 -9.29 -11.38 -12.58
C SER A 229 -9.14 -12.01 -11.20
N HIS A 230 -10.22 -12.64 -10.74
CA HIS A 230 -10.21 -13.36 -9.46
C HIS A 230 -9.18 -14.50 -9.43
N LEU A 231 -8.97 -15.18 -10.54
CA LEU A 231 -7.97 -16.24 -10.66
C LEU A 231 -6.54 -15.70 -10.47
N TYR A 232 -6.25 -14.49 -10.99
CA TYR A 232 -4.95 -13.84 -10.76
C TYR A 232 -4.72 -13.57 -9.28
N ALA A 233 -5.72 -12.95 -8.61
CA ALA A 233 -5.64 -12.65 -7.19
C ALA A 233 -5.41 -13.91 -6.34
N ARG A 234 -6.16 -14.98 -6.58
CA ARG A 234 -6.02 -16.28 -5.89
C ARG A 234 -4.65 -16.90 -6.14
N THR A 235 -4.18 -16.88 -7.39
CA THR A 235 -2.87 -17.44 -7.77
C THR A 235 -1.75 -16.69 -7.06
N ALA A 236 -1.76 -15.37 -7.11
CA ALA A 236 -0.78 -14.52 -6.43
C ALA A 236 -0.83 -14.71 -4.90
N ALA A 237 -2.03 -14.84 -4.30
CA ALA A 237 -2.18 -15.13 -2.87
C ALA A 237 -1.50 -16.43 -2.46
N ILE A 238 -1.68 -17.51 -3.22
CA ILE A 238 -1.06 -18.81 -2.92
C ILE A 238 0.46 -18.75 -3.06
N ILE A 239 0.98 -18.11 -4.10
CA ILE A 239 2.42 -17.91 -4.27
C ILE A 239 2.97 -17.13 -3.08
N GLY A 240 2.33 -16.00 -2.71
CA GLY A 240 2.75 -15.17 -1.59
C GLY A 240 2.76 -15.92 -0.26
N GLN A 241 1.67 -16.63 0.05
CA GLN A 241 1.57 -17.47 1.27
C GLN A 241 2.62 -18.58 1.30
N THR A 242 2.99 -19.08 0.16
CA THR A 242 4.02 -20.11 0.02
C THR A 242 5.38 -19.56 0.39
N TYR A 243 5.76 -18.42 -0.16
CA TYR A 243 7.01 -17.76 0.19
C TYR A 243 7.08 -17.38 1.68
N LEU A 244 5.96 -17.06 2.32
CA LEU A 244 5.93 -16.74 3.75
C LEU A 244 6.15 -17.93 4.67
N LYS A 245 6.09 -19.16 4.19
CA LYS A 245 6.47 -20.36 4.98
C LYS A 245 7.98 -20.42 5.23
N ASP A 246 8.77 -19.72 4.43
CA ASP A 246 10.22 -19.63 4.54
C ASP A 246 10.64 -18.21 4.95
N SER A 247 11.29 -18.08 6.10
CA SER A 247 11.75 -16.80 6.65
C SER A 247 12.74 -16.03 5.74
N TYR A 248 13.41 -16.72 4.83
CA TYR A 248 14.34 -16.11 3.88
C TYR A 248 13.67 -15.41 2.69
N HIS A 249 12.39 -15.72 2.44
CA HIS A 249 11.66 -15.27 1.26
C HIS A 249 10.46 -14.36 1.60
N ILE A 250 10.48 -13.70 2.76
CA ILE A 250 9.36 -12.85 3.21
C ILE A 250 9.09 -11.71 2.22
N ASP A 251 10.11 -11.14 1.60
CA ASP A 251 9.94 -10.06 0.62
C ASP A 251 9.18 -10.52 -0.63
N GLN A 252 9.46 -11.74 -1.13
CA GLN A 252 8.67 -12.35 -2.20
C GLN A 252 7.21 -12.55 -1.74
N GLY A 253 7.02 -13.00 -0.51
CA GLY A 253 5.68 -13.14 0.08
C GLY A 253 4.91 -11.83 0.09
N ILE A 254 5.52 -10.73 0.55
CA ILE A 254 4.94 -9.39 0.53
C ILE A 254 4.59 -8.97 -0.90
N TYR A 255 5.51 -9.15 -1.84
CA TYR A 255 5.32 -8.77 -3.23
C TYR A 255 4.10 -9.43 -3.86
N TYR A 256 3.96 -10.76 -3.74
CA TYR A 256 2.84 -11.49 -4.31
C TYR A 256 1.52 -11.24 -3.56
N LEU A 257 1.54 -11.05 -2.25
CA LEU A 257 0.34 -10.63 -1.50
C LEU A 257 -0.13 -9.23 -1.91
N ALA A 258 0.80 -8.31 -2.19
CA ALA A 258 0.46 -6.98 -2.69
C ALA A 258 -0.16 -7.06 -4.10
N LEU A 259 0.40 -7.89 -5.00
CA LEU A 259 -0.20 -8.14 -6.32
C LEU A 259 -1.62 -8.71 -6.21
N SER A 260 -1.82 -9.67 -5.31
CA SER A 260 -3.14 -10.25 -5.04
C SER A 260 -4.14 -9.19 -4.56
N ALA A 261 -3.76 -8.40 -3.54
CA ALA A 261 -4.62 -7.34 -3.01
C ALA A 261 -4.96 -6.27 -4.05
N MET A 262 -3.99 -5.85 -4.87
CA MET A 262 -4.25 -4.92 -5.97
C MET A 262 -5.22 -5.48 -7.00
N SER A 263 -5.10 -6.77 -7.35
CA SER A 263 -6.00 -7.43 -8.30
C SER A 263 -7.43 -7.54 -7.74
N ASP A 264 -7.59 -7.92 -6.46
CA ASP A 264 -8.89 -7.96 -5.78
C ASP A 264 -9.56 -6.56 -5.79
N ILE A 265 -8.81 -5.52 -5.46
CA ILE A 265 -9.31 -4.13 -5.48
C ILE A 265 -9.69 -3.73 -6.92
N ALA A 266 -8.82 -3.98 -7.91
CA ALA A 266 -9.04 -3.60 -9.31
C ALA A 266 -10.31 -4.21 -9.91
N THR A 267 -10.64 -5.45 -9.51
CA THR A 267 -11.88 -6.12 -9.93
C THR A 267 -13.11 -5.66 -9.14
N GLY A 268 -12.93 -4.87 -8.08
CA GLY A 268 -14.00 -4.51 -7.15
C GLY A 268 -14.47 -5.69 -6.29
N ASN A 269 -13.66 -6.75 -6.23
CA ASN A 269 -13.86 -7.88 -5.34
C ASN A 269 -13.63 -7.43 -3.89
N ARG A 270 -14.50 -7.88 -2.99
CA ARG A 270 -14.42 -7.58 -1.55
C ARG A 270 -13.75 -8.70 -0.75
N GLU A 271 -12.94 -9.51 -1.41
CA GLU A 271 -12.06 -10.48 -0.75
C GLU A 271 -10.84 -9.74 -0.15
N THR A 272 -10.69 -9.79 1.16
CA THR A 272 -9.68 -9.01 1.89
C THR A 272 -8.53 -9.86 2.45
N THR A 273 -8.49 -11.15 2.11
CA THR A 273 -7.52 -12.08 2.70
C THR A 273 -6.07 -11.65 2.51
N SER A 274 -5.70 -11.23 1.31
CA SER A 274 -4.32 -10.81 1.02
C SER A 274 -3.98 -9.48 1.67
N LEU A 275 -4.90 -8.50 1.63
CA LEU A 275 -4.69 -7.19 2.24
C LEU A 275 -4.56 -7.29 3.77
N HIS A 276 -5.45 -8.06 4.42
CA HIS A 276 -5.40 -8.24 5.86
C HIS A 276 -4.15 -9.02 6.32
N ARG A 277 -3.72 -10.06 5.59
CA ARG A 277 -2.47 -10.78 5.89
C ARG A 277 -1.26 -9.87 5.72
N LEU A 278 -1.26 -9.05 4.68
CA LEU A 278 -0.20 -8.07 4.46
C LEU A 278 -0.17 -7.04 5.59
N GLY A 279 -1.33 -6.54 6.04
CA GLY A 279 -1.41 -5.64 7.19
C GLY A 279 -0.79 -6.23 8.46
N LYS A 280 -1.08 -7.50 8.79
CA LYS A 280 -0.43 -8.20 9.93
C LYS A 280 1.08 -8.30 9.76
N LEU A 281 1.55 -8.68 8.56
CA LEU A 281 2.97 -8.83 8.27
C LEU A 281 3.74 -7.51 8.35
N LEU A 282 3.12 -6.41 7.94
CA LEU A 282 3.69 -5.07 8.02
C LEU A 282 3.78 -4.57 9.47
N TYR A 283 2.82 -4.97 10.35
CA TYR A 283 2.93 -4.73 11.79
C TYR A 283 4.21 -5.35 12.38
N ASP A 284 4.49 -6.61 12.05
CA ASP A 284 5.68 -7.30 12.51
C ASP A 284 6.97 -6.63 11.98
N ARG A 285 6.90 -6.02 10.81
CA ARG A 285 7.98 -5.24 10.19
C ARG A 285 8.07 -3.79 10.66
N LYS A 286 7.22 -3.37 11.60
CA LYS A 286 7.17 -2.00 12.15
C LYS A 286 6.71 -0.92 11.16
N ASP A 287 6.10 -1.30 10.05
CA ASP A 287 5.34 -0.40 9.18
C ASP A 287 3.90 -0.29 9.72
N ILE A 288 3.78 0.47 10.83
CA ILE A 288 2.54 0.53 11.61
C ILE A 288 1.46 1.30 10.85
N GLU A 289 1.85 2.34 10.12
CA GLU A 289 0.93 3.20 9.35
C GLU A 289 0.18 2.37 8.30
N ARG A 290 0.89 1.68 7.40
CA ARG A 290 0.26 0.80 6.41
C ARG A 290 -0.48 -0.37 7.04
N SER A 291 0.08 -0.94 8.13
CA SER A 291 -0.60 -2.01 8.85
C SER A 291 -1.98 -1.58 9.33
N TYR A 292 -2.07 -0.40 9.95
CA TYR A 292 -3.32 0.17 10.45
C TYR A 292 -4.31 0.45 9.31
N GLU A 293 -3.84 1.08 8.25
CA GLU A 293 -4.65 1.43 7.08
C GLU A 293 -5.22 0.18 6.39
N TYR A 294 -4.36 -0.81 6.09
CA TYR A 294 -4.78 -2.03 5.40
C TYR A 294 -5.72 -2.89 6.23
N LEU A 295 -5.50 -3.00 7.55
CA LEU A 295 -6.40 -3.74 8.43
C LEU A 295 -7.73 -3.02 8.63
N THR A 296 -7.73 -1.71 8.75
CA THR A 296 -8.95 -0.90 8.89
C THR A 296 -9.80 -1.00 7.62
N LEU A 297 -9.20 -0.83 6.44
CA LEU A 297 -9.90 -1.01 5.18
C LEU A 297 -10.41 -2.45 5.01
N SER A 298 -9.58 -3.44 5.33
CA SER A 298 -9.97 -4.85 5.25
C SER A 298 -11.19 -5.15 6.13
N LEU A 299 -11.24 -4.59 7.36
CA LEU A 299 -12.40 -4.76 8.25
C LEU A 299 -13.64 -4.10 7.69
N ALA A 300 -13.52 -2.86 7.20
CA ALA A 300 -14.64 -2.12 6.62
C ALA A 300 -15.25 -2.89 5.44
N ILE A 301 -14.41 -3.41 4.54
CA ILE A 301 -14.82 -4.21 3.39
C ILE A 301 -15.47 -5.53 3.84
N ALA A 302 -14.87 -6.25 4.80
CA ALA A 302 -15.39 -7.53 5.29
C ALA A 302 -16.78 -7.37 5.97
N VAL A 303 -16.96 -6.30 6.73
CA VAL A 303 -18.28 -5.96 7.32
C VAL A 303 -19.29 -5.61 6.24
N GLN A 304 -18.92 -4.81 5.25
CA GLN A 304 -19.81 -4.39 4.17
C GLN A 304 -20.21 -5.57 3.25
N SER A 305 -19.29 -6.52 3.02
CA SER A 305 -19.58 -7.72 2.22
C SER A 305 -20.39 -8.77 2.97
N GLY A 306 -20.50 -8.70 4.30
CA GLY A 306 -21.15 -9.69 5.15
C GLY A 306 -20.28 -10.90 5.48
N SER A 307 -18.95 -10.83 5.25
CA SER A 307 -18.01 -11.92 5.56
C SER A 307 -17.69 -11.95 7.06
N ARG A 308 -18.48 -12.68 7.84
CA ARG A 308 -18.37 -12.72 9.31
C ARG A 308 -17.06 -13.33 9.80
N LEU A 309 -16.66 -14.45 9.21
CA LEU A 309 -15.40 -15.11 9.61
C LEU A 309 -14.20 -14.16 9.44
N ARG A 310 -14.14 -13.49 8.29
CA ARG A 310 -13.06 -12.55 8.01
C ARG A 310 -13.10 -11.33 8.93
N SER A 311 -14.30 -10.81 9.22
CA SER A 311 -14.45 -9.69 10.16
C SER A 311 -13.92 -10.04 11.56
N ILE A 312 -14.15 -11.27 12.04
CA ILE A 312 -13.64 -11.73 13.34
C ILE A 312 -12.11 -11.83 13.32
N GLU A 313 -11.53 -12.44 12.27
CA GLU A 313 -10.07 -12.59 12.15
C GLU A 313 -9.32 -11.24 12.13
N ILE A 314 -9.91 -10.24 11.49
CA ILE A 314 -9.32 -8.89 11.42
C ILE A 314 -9.51 -8.17 12.75
N ALA A 315 -10.70 -8.28 13.35
CA ALA A 315 -11.02 -7.65 14.63
C ALA A 315 -10.14 -8.16 15.78
N GLU A 316 -9.61 -9.36 15.72
CA GLU A 316 -8.65 -9.88 16.72
C GLU A 316 -7.30 -9.15 16.67
N ALA A 317 -6.85 -8.72 15.49
CA ALA A 317 -5.54 -8.06 15.32
C ALA A 317 -5.59 -6.53 15.47
N LEU A 318 -6.70 -5.92 15.07
CA LEU A 318 -6.83 -4.47 14.93
C LEU A 318 -6.62 -3.68 16.24
N PRO A 319 -7.09 -4.12 17.44
CA PRO A 319 -6.90 -3.36 18.67
C PRO A 319 -5.44 -3.12 19.03
N LEU A 320 -4.57 -4.12 18.78
CA LEU A 320 -3.13 -4.00 19.07
C LEU A 320 -2.48 -2.99 18.10
N VAL A 321 -2.80 -3.08 16.81
CA VAL A 321 -2.28 -2.17 15.80
C VAL A 321 -2.76 -0.75 16.04
N PHE A 322 -4.06 -0.59 16.37
CA PHE A 322 -4.65 0.71 16.71
C PHE A 322 -3.95 1.38 17.90
N ALA A 323 -3.74 0.63 19.00
CA ALA A 323 -3.04 1.16 20.18
C ALA A 323 -1.62 1.61 19.83
N THR A 324 -0.89 0.80 19.04
CA THR A 324 0.48 1.14 18.62
C THR A 324 0.50 2.38 17.72
N ASN A 325 -0.41 2.48 16.76
CA ASN A 325 -0.54 3.65 15.88
C ASN A 325 -0.83 4.91 16.69
N GLN A 326 -1.77 4.85 17.63
CA GLN A 326 -2.13 5.97 18.49
C GLN A 326 -0.94 6.45 19.34
N ASP A 327 -0.13 5.52 19.86
CA ASP A 327 1.07 5.86 20.63
C ASP A 327 2.15 6.50 19.75
N MET A 328 2.29 6.06 18.51
CA MET A 328 3.18 6.69 17.52
C MET A 328 2.74 8.12 17.19
N GLU A 329 1.45 8.32 16.91
CA GLU A 329 0.87 9.65 16.64
C GLU A 329 1.07 10.62 17.81
N ARG A 330 0.79 10.17 19.04
CA ARG A 330 1.02 10.96 20.26
C ARG A 330 2.49 11.33 20.43
N THR A 331 3.39 10.39 20.18
CA THR A 331 4.83 10.63 20.28
C THR A 331 5.31 11.59 19.20
N SER A 332 4.84 11.45 17.97
CA SER A 332 5.13 12.37 16.86
C SER A 332 4.61 13.79 17.15
N ALA A 333 3.37 13.92 17.60
CA ALA A 333 2.80 15.21 17.98
C ALA A 333 3.58 15.88 19.12
N ARG A 334 4.00 15.12 20.15
CA ARG A 334 4.86 15.61 21.22
C ARG A 334 6.21 16.10 20.72
N ASN A 335 6.87 15.32 19.85
CA ASN A 335 8.15 15.69 19.28
C ASN A 335 8.04 16.95 18.41
N MET A 336 6.97 17.07 17.60
CA MET A 336 6.70 18.27 16.82
C MET A 336 6.48 19.50 17.72
N THR A 337 5.76 19.35 18.83
CA THR A 337 5.57 20.41 19.82
C THR A 337 6.92 20.86 20.42
N ILE A 338 7.81 19.92 20.75
CA ILE A 338 9.16 20.24 21.27
C ILE A 338 9.97 21.02 20.22
N VAL A 339 9.91 20.62 18.95
CA VAL A 339 10.62 21.32 17.85
C VAL A 339 10.08 22.73 17.69
N VAL A 340 8.77 22.95 17.72
CA VAL A 340 8.15 24.28 17.62
C VAL A 340 8.56 25.16 18.79
N ILE A 341 8.59 24.63 20.01
CA ILE A 341 9.05 25.37 21.20
C ILE A 341 10.52 25.76 21.06
N ALA A 342 11.39 24.82 20.63
CA ALA A 342 12.82 25.08 20.43
C ALA A 342 13.06 26.17 19.37
N LEU A 343 12.35 26.12 18.25
CA LEU A 343 12.42 27.15 17.21
C LEU A 343 11.94 28.52 17.70
N SER A 344 10.88 28.55 18.50
CA SER A 344 10.36 29.78 19.09
C SER A 344 11.38 30.42 20.04
N ILE A 345 12.04 29.62 20.89
CA ILE A 345 13.12 30.10 21.77
C ILE A 345 14.29 30.66 20.94
N LEU A 346 14.70 29.95 19.89
CA LEU A 346 15.77 30.39 19.00
C LEU A 346 15.45 31.75 18.35
N LEU A 347 14.23 31.95 17.89
CA LEU A 347 13.77 33.23 17.34
C LEU A 347 13.82 34.35 18.37
N ILE A 348 13.38 34.10 19.61
CA ILE A 348 13.44 35.08 20.69
C ILE A 348 14.90 35.46 20.99
N VAL A 349 15.78 34.46 21.14
CA VAL A 349 17.21 34.70 21.40
C VAL A 349 17.85 35.50 20.24
N SER A 350 17.53 35.14 19.00
CA SER A 350 18.03 35.86 17.80
C SER A 350 17.55 37.32 17.81
N GLY A 351 16.28 37.58 18.15
CA GLY A 351 15.73 38.90 18.29
C GLY A 351 16.42 39.72 19.39
N VAL A 352 16.66 39.15 20.56
CA VAL A 352 17.39 39.77 21.67
C VAL A 352 18.84 40.12 21.26
N LEU A 353 19.54 39.16 20.60
CA LEU A 353 20.90 39.38 20.08
C LEU A 353 20.91 40.52 19.06
N MET A 354 19.95 40.56 18.14
CA MET A 354 19.84 41.63 17.14
C MET A 354 19.66 42.99 17.80
N LEU A 355 18.79 43.12 18.81
CA LEU A 355 18.61 44.34 19.59
C LEU A 355 19.88 44.73 20.36
N PHE A 356 20.58 43.76 20.92
CA PHE A 356 21.87 43.97 21.61
C PHE A 356 22.95 44.49 20.64
N PHE A 357 23.09 43.88 19.47
CA PHE A 357 24.03 44.36 18.44
C PHE A 357 23.67 45.75 17.94
N GLU A 358 22.42 46.05 17.73
CA GLU A 358 21.97 47.38 17.30
C GLU A 358 22.27 48.44 18.37
N ARG A 359 22.01 48.15 19.65
CA ARG A 359 22.42 49.04 20.78
C ARG A 359 23.92 49.25 20.83
N ASN A 360 24.70 48.22 20.69
CA ASN A 360 26.18 48.32 20.70
C ASN A 360 26.70 49.11 19.49
N ARG A 361 26.12 48.89 18.30
CA ARG A 361 26.41 49.67 17.09
C ARG A 361 26.17 51.16 17.29
N ARG A 362 24.99 51.51 17.88
CA ARG A 362 24.67 52.90 18.21
C ARG A 362 25.60 53.50 19.27
N ARG A 363 26.03 52.73 20.27
CA ARG A 363 27.03 53.16 21.28
C ARG A 363 28.42 53.43 20.64
N LEU A 364 28.89 52.54 19.81
CA LEU A 364 30.12 52.67 19.06
C LEU A 364 30.10 53.89 18.14
N ALA A 365 29.01 54.11 17.41
CA ALA A 365 28.84 55.29 16.57
C ALA A 365 28.93 56.59 17.38
N ARG A 366 28.24 56.63 18.56
CA ARG A 366 28.33 57.82 19.47
C ARG A 366 29.75 58.05 20.01
N MET A 367 30.47 56.97 20.40
CA MET A 367 31.86 57.06 20.86
C MET A 367 32.80 57.54 19.75
N LYS A 368 32.61 57.05 18.52
CA LYS A 368 33.40 57.50 17.34
C LYS A 368 33.21 58.95 17.08
N VAL A 369 31.97 59.48 17.11
CA VAL A 369 31.68 60.91 16.96
C VAL A 369 32.31 61.73 18.09
N ARG A 370 32.23 61.29 19.36
CA ARG A 370 32.86 61.98 20.50
C ARG A 370 34.40 62.01 20.36
N LEU A 371 35.02 60.91 19.96
CA LEU A 371 36.43 60.81 19.74
C LEU A 371 36.89 61.80 18.62
N GLN A 372 36.14 61.82 17.51
CA GLN A 372 36.39 62.69 16.36
C GLN A 372 36.28 64.18 16.74
N ASN A 373 35.25 64.52 17.53
CA ASN A 373 35.11 65.90 18.07
C ASN A 373 36.26 66.27 19.04
N SER A 374 36.73 65.30 19.86
CA SER A 374 37.87 65.51 20.75
C SER A 374 39.17 65.73 19.96
N VAL A 375 39.38 65.00 18.88
CA VAL A 375 40.55 65.16 17.99
C VAL A 375 40.51 66.52 17.29
N THR A 376 39.36 66.91 16.74
CA THR A 376 39.18 68.20 16.08
C THR A 376 39.40 69.37 17.05
N LEU A 377 38.90 69.24 18.30
CA LEU A 377 39.17 70.22 19.34
C LEU A 377 40.66 70.35 19.67
N LYS A 378 41.37 69.21 19.85
CA LYS A 378 42.84 69.21 20.05
C LYS A 378 43.57 69.86 18.89
N ASP A 379 43.21 69.58 17.65
CA ASP A 379 43.80 70.23 16.47
C ASP A 379 43.53 71.72 16.43
N GLN A 380 42.36 72.18 16.83
CA GLN A 380 42.04 73.61 16.96
C GLN A 380 42.95 74.26 18.04
N TYR A 381 43.10 73.63 19.21
CA TYR A 381 43.95 74.13 20.27
C TYR A 381 45.39 74.18 19.83
N ILE A 382 45.94 73.15 19.16
CA ILE A 382 47.27 73.13 18.62
C ILE A 382 47.48 74.27 17.61
N ARG A 383 46.53 74.45 16.67
CA ARG A 383 46.62 75.58 15.69
C ARG A 383 46.56 76.93 16.37
N LYS A 384 45.76 77.09 17.42
CA LYS A 384 45.67 78.33 18.17
C LYS A 384 46.98 78.63 18.95
N ILE A 385 47.54 77.60 19.56
CA ILE A 385 48.85 77.71 20.22
C ILE A 385 49.97 78.05 19.21
N LEU A 386 50.02 77.38 18.06
CA LEU A 386 51.01 77.71 17.01
C LEU A 386 50.80 79.08 16.45
N SER A 387 49.60 79.59 16.29
CA SER A 387 49.26 80.93 15.86
C SER A 387 49.76 81.94 16.89
N LEU A 388 49.53 81.70 18.20
CA LEU A 388 50.00 82.55 19.28
C LEU A 388 51.56 82.58 19.35
N CYS A 389 52.19 81.44 19.24
CA CYS A 389 53.60 81.33 19.16
C CYS A 389 54.19 82.10 17.95
N GLY A 390 53.54 82.02 16.80
CA GLY A 390 53.92 82.82 15.63
C GLY A 390 53.77 84.31 15.86
N VAL A 391 52.74 84.81 16.54
CA VAL A 391 52.55 86.23 16.91
C VAL A 391 53.62 86.65 17.92
N TYR A 392 53.91 85.82 18.92
CA TYR A 392 55.02 86.13 19.87
C TYR A 392 56.36 86.13 19.20
N LEU A 393 56.68 85.23 18.29
CA LEU A 393 57.96 85.21 17.54
C LEU A 393 58.06 86.47 16.65
N SER A 394 57.03 86.90 15.97
CA SER A 394 57.00 88.12 15.16
C SER A 394 57.17 89.37 16.02
N ALA A 395 56.53 89.36 17.22
CA ALA A 395 56.67 90.48 18.17
C ALA A 395 58.15 90.52 18.73
N LEU A 396 58.76 89.38 18.99
CA LEU A 396 60.15 89.27 19.38
C LEU A 396 61.11 89.70 18.25
N GLU A 397 60.82 89.34 17.00
CA GLU A 397 61.55 89.84 15.83
C GLU A 397 61.48 91.33 15.70
N LEU A 398 60.30 91.94 15.83
CA LEU A 398 60.05 93.37 15.82
C LEU A 398 60.78 94.06 16.97
N SER A 399 60.78 93.47 18.18
CA SER A 399 61.49 94.03 19.32
C SER A 399 63.04 93.93 19.15
N LEU A 400 63.59 92.83 18.55
CA LEU A 400 64.97 92.69 18.20
C LEU A 400 65.36 93.65 17.09
N ILE A 401 64.51 93.96 16.12
CA ILE A 401 64.76 94.96 15.10
C ILE A 401 64.82 96.38 15.76
N HIS A 402 63.97 96.65 16.73
CA HIS A 402 63.95 97.91 17.47
C HIS A 402 65.18 98.06 18.36
N ILE A 403 65.76 96.97 18.89
CA ILE A 403 66.97 96.98 19.70
C ILE A 403 68.22 97.08 18.81
N SER A 404 68.17 96.75 17.54
CA SER A 404 69.26 96.74 16.62
C SER A 404 69.35 98.00 15.77
N GLU A 405 68.46 98.95 15.91
CA GLU A 405 68.66 100.29 15.34
C GLU A 405 69.31 101.23 16.35
N PRO A 406 70.64 101.39 16.27
CA PRO A 406 71.26 102.47 17.04
C PRO A 406 71.02 103.74 16.36
N THR A 407 70.44 104.63 17.09
CA THR A 407 70.51 106.11 17.01
C THR A 407 71.37 106.63 15.88
N ARG A 408 70.77 107.02 14.78
CA ARG A 408 71.32 107.91 13.77
C ARG A 408 70.48 109.15 13.72
N HIS A 409 70.63 110.00 14.72
CA HIS A 409 70.38 111.44 14.60
C HIS A 409 71.03 112.17 15.74
N LEU A 410 72.11 112.72 15.39
CA LEU A 410 72.53 114.08 15.85
C LEU A 410 73.96 114.35 15.38
N ARG A 411 74.01 114.95 14.23
CA ARG A 411 74.99 116.07 14.02
C ARG A 411 74.57 116.91 12.80
N ILE A 412 74.04 117.98 13.07
CA ILE A 412 74.15 119.17 12.22
C ILE A 412 74.34 120.36 13.15
N SER A 413 75.26 121.00 12.89
CA SER A 413 75.34 122.39 13.04
C SER A 413 75.99 122.98 11.88
#